data_666cc533578eecc6f38b8fd01df4e975
#
_entry.id   666cc533578eecc6f38b8fd01df4e975
#
_cell.length_a   1.000
_cell.length_b   1.000
_cell.length_c   1.000
_cell.angle_alpha   90.00
_cell.angle_beta   90.00
_cell.angle_gamma   90.00
#
_symmetry.space_group_name_H-M   'P 1'
#
loop_
_entity.id
_entity.type
_entity.pdbx_description
1 polymer ?
#
loop_
_entity_poly.entity_id
_entity_poly.type
_entity_poly.pdbx_seq_one_letter_code
_entity_poly.pdbx_strand_id
1 'polypeptide(L)'
;MCIRDSLENMGLPFNRTPEGKIDQRRFGGHTADHGKSPVRRACYAADRTGHMILQTLFQNCVKLGINFFNEFYVLDLITVEDDGQTKVSGVVAYELATGDLHVFQSKAVIFATGGFGKIFKTTSNAHTLTGDGVGIVWRKKLPLEDMEFFQFHPTGLAGLGILLTEGARGEGAILRNASGERFMERYAPTIKDLAPRDIVSRCMVQEVAEGRGAGPHKDYVLLDCTHLGAEVLETKLPDITEFARTYLGVDPVVEPVPVMPTAHYAMGGIPTNVAAEVLADNDTVVPGLYAAGECACVSVHGSNRLGTNSLLDINVFGKRAGRNAVAYVQTADFVPLPEDPAKEVRELIETLRNNAGTERIAVLRKTLQDEMDRKAQVFRTDESLGEVMDVIAELRERYRNVHVDDKGKRYNTDLLEAVELGFLLDIAEVVVVAARNRKESRGGHMRDDYPTRDDENYMKHTMSYLSGDAQSSHPEDHIRLDWKPVVFTKNEAGELRYPPLERKY
;
A
#
# COMPACT_ATOMS: atom_id res chain seq x y z
N MET A 1 27.04 -4.81 1.01
CA MET A 1 26.47 -6.06 0.47
C MET A 1 25.27 -5.70 -0.40
N CYS A 2 25.26 -6.11 -1.66
CA CYS A 2 24.15 -5.86 -2.56
C CYS A 2 22.94 -6.74 -2.18
N ILE A 3 21.72 -6.17 -2.17
CA ILE A 3 20.48 -6.91 -1.85
C ILE A 3 20.33 -8.10 -2.79
N ARG A 4 20.56 -7.88 -4.09
CA ARG A 4 20.54 -8.89 -5.13
C ARG A 4 21.44 -10.09 -4.79
N ASP A 5 22.70 -9.84 -4.44
CA ASP A 5 23.67 -10.90 -4.12
C ASP A 5 23.26 -11.65 -2.84
N SER A 6 22.64 -10.98 -1.88
CA SER A 6 22.12 -11.63 -0.68
C SER A 6 20.97 -12.58 -1.00
N LEU A 7 20.02 -12.17 -1.86
CA LEU A 7 18.87 -12.99 -2.24
C LEU A 7 19.31 -14.17 -3.13
N GLU A 8 20.26 -13.95 -4.03
CA GLU A 8 20.85 -15.01 -4.85
C GLU A 8 21.54 -16.07 -3.98
N ASN A 9 22.34 -15.65 -2.98
CA ASN A 9 22.99 -16.56 -2.03
C ASN A 9 21.98 -17.33 -1.16
N MET A 10 20.77 -16.81 -0.97
CA MET A 10 19.68 -17.50 -0.30
C MET A 10 18.91 -18.45 -1.22
N GLY A 11 19.21 -18.46 -2.53
CA GLY A 11 18.61 -19.37 -3.49
C GLY A 11 17.58 -18.75 -4.44
N LEU A 12 17.47 -17.42 -4.52
CA LEU A 12 16.54 -16.78 -5.46
C LEU A 12 16.95 -17.02 -6.92
N PRO A 13 16.09 -17.62 -7.76
CA PRO A 13 16.42 -17.97 -9.15
C PRO A 13 16.20 -16.78 -10.11
N PHE A 14 17.06 -15.77 -10.07
CA PHE A 14 16.99 -14.67 -11.02
C PHE A 14 17.22 -15.16 -12.46
N ASN A 15 16.52 -14.54 -13.43
CA ASN A 15 16.80 -14.75 -14.85
C ASN A 15 18.25 -14.38 -15.18
N ARG A 16 18.82 -15.09 -16.17
CA ARG A 16 20.22 -14.94 -16.59
C ARG A 16 20.32 -14.49 -18.04
N THR A 17 21.34 -13.69 -18.31
CA THR A 17 21.76 -13.43 -19.67
C THR A 17 22.48 -14.68 -20.27
N PRO A 18 22.67 -14.75 -21.59
CA PRO A 18 23.44 -15.85 -22.21
C PRO A 18 24.84 -16.03 -21.61
N GLU A 19 25.45 -14.95 -21.08
CA GLU A 19 26.76 -14.96 -20.43
C GLU A 19 26.70 -15.37 -18.96
N GLY A 20 25.51 -15.76 -18.43
CA GLY A 20 25.30 -16.22 -17.06
C GLY A 20 25.16 -15.12 -16.02
N LYS A 21 25.14 -13.84 -16.40
CA LYS A 21 24.91 -12.71 -15.49
C LYS A 21 23.43 -12.59 -15.17
N ILE A 22 23.08 -12.02 -13.99
CA ILE A 22 21.69 -11.70 -13.65
C ILE A 22 21.15 -10.69 -14.65
N ASP A 23 20.07 -11.06 -15.35
CA ASP A 23 19.44 -10.18 -16.33
C ASP A 23 18.64 -9.05 -15.65
N GLN A 24 18.46 -7.96 -16.38
CA GLN A 24 17.75 -6.76 -15.94
C GLN A 24 16.76 -6.29 -17.01
N ARG A 25 15.59 -5.81 -16.58
CA ARG A 25 14.58 -5.25 -17.50
C ARG A 25 14.31 -3.78 -17.22
N ARG A 26 13.64 -3.13 -18.16
CA ARG A 26 13.13 -1.76 -18.06
C ARG A 26 11.85 -1.73 -17.25
N PHE A 27 11.64 -0.61 -16.57
CA PHE A 27 10.36 -0.29 -15.87
C PHE A 27 10.02 1.18 -16.08
N GLY A 28 8.75 1.55 -15.90
CA GLY A 28 8.26 2.91 -16.02
C GLY A 28 8.96 3.87 -15.06
N GLY A 29 9.34 5.02 -15.56
CA GLY A 29 10.05 6.05 -14.79
C GLY A 29 11.53 5.77 -14.51
N HIS A 30 12.06 4.59 -14.88
CA HIS A 30 13.50 4.29 -14.77
C HIS A 30 14.26 4.87 -15.95
N THR A 31 14.79 6.06 -15.79
CA THR A 31 15.40 6.80 -16.90
C THR A 31 16.82 7.26 -16.55
N ALA A 32 17.63 7.46 -17.59
CA ALA A 32 18.90 8.19 -17.53
C ALA A 32 18.70 9.65 -17.97
N ASP A 33 19.65 10.49 -17.63
CA ASP A 33 19.77 11.87 -18.10
C ASP A 33 18.45 12.66 -17.97
N HIS A 34 17.83 12.61 -16.79
CA HIS A 34 16.59 13.33 -16.47
C HIS A 34 15.42 13.04 -17.43
N GLY A 35 15.17 11.77 -17.74
CA GLY A 35 14.03 11.35 -18.55
C GLY A 35 14.33 11.10 -20.03
N LYS A 36 15.56 11.29 -20.50
CA LYS A 36 15.91 11.18 -21.93
C LYS A 36 15.85 9.77 -22.48
N SER A 37 16.18 8.74 -21.69
CA SER A 37 16.16 7.36 -22.13
C SER A 37 15.83 6.38 -20.99
N PRO A 38 15.10 5.27 -21.28
CA PRO A 38 14.84 4.25 -20.28
C PRO A 38 16.09 3.42 -20.00
N VAL A 39 16.31 3.03 -18.73
CA VAL A 39 17.43 2.18 -18.28
C VAL A 39 16.96 0.81 -17.83
N ARG A 40 17.84 -0.20 -17.95
CA ARG A 40 17.66 -1.53 -17.38
C ARG A 40 18.34 -1.56 -16.01
N ARG A 41 17.56 -1.72 -14.92
CA ARG A 41 18.12 -1.88 -13.56
C ARG A 41 17.35 -2.90 -12.71
N ALA A 42 16.18 -3.34 -13.15
CA ALA A 42 15.33 -4.24 -12.38
C ALA A 42 15.74 -5.70 -12.61
N CYS A 43 16.42 -6.32 -11.64
CA CYS A 43 16.64 -7.77 -11.61
C CYS A 43 15.31 -8.49 -11.44
N TYR A 44 15.10 -9.62 -12.09
CA TYR A 44 13.78 -10.26 -12.13
C TYR A 44 13.86 -11.79 -12.21
N ALA A 45 12.79 -12.45 -11.82
CA ALA A 45 12.52 -13.87 -12.04
C ALA A 45 11.17 -13.96 -12.76
N ALA A 46 11.18 -14.03 -14.11
CA ALA A 46 10.01 -13.88 -14.98
C ALA A 46 9.15 -12.67 -14.57
N ASP A 47 7.82 -12.82 -14.48
CA ASP A 47 6.91 -11.81 -13.95
C ASP A 47 6.44 -12.10 -12.52
N ARG A 48 7.12 -13.03 -11.82
CA ARG A 48 6.82 -13.51 -10.45
C ARG A 48 7.93 -13.22 -9.43
N THR A 49 8.69 -12.16 -9.61
CA THR A 49 9.85 -11.83 -8.75
C THR A 49 9.48 -11.73 -7.27
N GLY A 50 8.35 -11.06 -6.94
CA GLY A 50 7.87 -10.94 -5.57
C GLY A 50 7.53 -12.29 -4.95
N HIS A 51 6.84 -13.16 -5.69
CA HIS A 51 6.54 -14.54 -5.27
C HIS A 51 7.82 -15.33 -4.98
N MET A 52 8.83 -15.24 -5.84
CA MET A 52 10.09 -15.95 -5.65
C MET A 52 10.89 -15.42 -4.44
N ILE A 53 10.84 -14.11 -4.16
CA ILE A 53 11.42 -13.54 -2.94
C ILE A 53 10.73 -14.14 -1.71
N LEU A 54 9.39 -14.14 -1.67
CA LEU A 54 8.62 -14.69 -0.56
C LEU A 54 8.96 -16.16 -0.33
N GLN A 55 8.95 -17.00 -1.37
CA GLN A 55 9.28 -18.42 -1.29
C GLN A 55 10.71 -18.64 -0.77
N THR A 56 11.67 -17.89 -1.30
CA THR A 56 13.08 -17.99 -0.88
C THR A 56 13.25 -17.64 0.60
N LEU A 57 12.65 -16.54 1.05
CA LEU A 57 12.76 -16.11 2.44
C LEU A 57 12.00 -17.03 3.39
N PHE A 58 10.80 -17.50 3.01
CA PHE A 58 10.01 -18.44 3.80
C PHE A 58 10.77 -19.77 4.02
N GLN A 59 11.35 -20.33 2.96
CA GLN A 59 12.17 -21.55 3.06
C GLN A 59 13.37 -21.37 4.00
N ASN A 60 14.02 -20.20 3.97
CA ASN A 60 15.10 -19.89 4.89
C ASN A 60 14.61 -19.76 6.35
N CYS A 61 13.45 -19.16 6.59
CA CYS A 61 12.84 -19.10 7.91
C CYS A 61 12.52 -20.49 8.45
N VAL A 62 11.93 -21.37 7.65
CA VAL A 62 11.66 -22.77 8.01
C VAL A 62 12.96 -23.50 8.35
N LYS A 63 14.01 -23.34 7.53
CA LYS A 63 15.33 -23.93 7.76
C LYS A 63 15.96 -23.46 9.09
N LEU A 64 15.70 -22.24 9.51
CA LEU A 64 16.20 -21.65 10.77
C LEU A 64 15.31 -21.99 11.98
N GLY A 65 14.21 -22.72 11.79
CA GLY A 65 13.31 -23.11 12.88
C GLY A 65 12.51 -21.97 13.47
N ILE A 66 12.18 -20.95 12.67
CA ILE A 66 11.34 -19.83 13.11
C ILE A 66 9.90 -20.32 13.31
N ASN A 67 9.31 -19.99 14.45
CA ASN A 67 7.93 -20.33 14.75
C ASN A 67 6.96 -19.46 13.94
N PHE A 68 6.00 -20.09 13.29
CA PHE A 68 4.88 -19.45 12.60
C PHE A 68 3.58 -19.75 13.32
N PHE A 69 2.84 -18.71 13.69
CA PHE A 69 1.51 -18.81 14.26
C PHE A 69 0.49 -18.51 13.14
N ASN A 70 0.16 -19.54 12.36
CA ASN A 70 -0.80 -19.42 11.26
C ASN A 70 -2.21 -19.25 11.82
N GLU A 71 -3.03 -18.44 11.13
CA GLU A 71 -4.43 -18.17 11.54
C GLU A 71 -4.55 -17.50 12.93
N PHE A 72 -3.49 -16.80 13.37
CA PHE A 72 -3.51 -15.90 14.51
C PHE A 72 -3.65 -14.47 13.99
N TYR A 73 -4.81 -13.88 14.22
CA TYR A 73 -5.12 -12.51 13.79
C TYR A 73 -4.77 -11.52 14.89
N VAL A 74 -3.72 -10.74 14.69
CA VAL A 74 -3.31 -9.70 15.64
C VAL A 74 -4.33 -8.57 15.61
N LEU A 75 -4.91 -8.25 16.76
CA LEU A 75 -5.98 -7.27 16.93
C LEU A 75 -5.58 -6.05 17.72
N ASP A 76 -4.50 -6.15 18.52
CA ASP A 76 -4.05 -5.04 19.33
C ASP A 76 -2.55 -5.08 19.61
N LEU A 77 -1.97 -3.89 19.82
CA LEU A 77 -0.63 -3.67 20.35
C LEU A 77 -0.74 -3.32 21.83
N ILE A 78 -0.07 -4.09 22.69
CA ILE A 78 -0.05 -3.81 24.12
C ILE A 78 1.01 -2.74 24.40
N THR A 79 0.59 -1.57 24.82
CA THR A 79 1.46 -0.46 25.21
C THR A 79 1.26 -0.10 26.68
N VAL A 80 2.32 0.42 27.29
CA VAL A 80 2.32 0.93 28.67
C VAL A 80 2.97 2.31 28.67
N GLU A 81 2.34 3.26 29.33
CA GLU A 81 2.94 4.56 29.57
C GLU A 81 3.87 4.50 30.80
N ASP A 82 5.12 4.87 30.61
CA ASP A 82 6.14 4.89 31.65
C ASP A 82 6.95 6.18 31.53
N ASP A 83 6.93 7.01 32.55
CA ASP A 83 7.56 8.35 32.59
C ASP A 83 7.20 9.24 31.39
N GLY A 84 5.94 9.15 30.90
CA GLY A 84 5.47 9.92 29.75
C GLY A 84 5.97 9.41 28.40
N GLN A 85 6.51 8.21 28.35
CA GLN A 85 6.92 7.54 27.13
C GLN A 85 6.11 6.27 26.92
N THR A 86 5.55 6.11 25.73
CA THR A 86 4.88 4.87 25.31
C THR A 86 5.91 3.77 25.10
N LYS A 87 5.77 2.65 25.78
CA LYS A 87 6.61 1.45 25.65
C LYS A 87 5.78 0.24 25.21
N VAL A 88 6.38 -0.62 24.40
CA VAL A 88 5.73 -1.85 23.91
C VAL A 88 5.92 -2.99 24.90
N SER A 89 4.83 -3.72 25.19
CA SER A 89 4.83 -4.90 26.04
C SER A 89 4.48 -6.21 25.31
N GLY A 90 3.84 -6.12 24.12
CA GLY A 90 3.47 -7.27 23.32
C GLY A 90 2.30 -7.03 22.38
N VAL A 91 1.61 -8.09 22.00
CA VAL A 91 0.42 -8.03 21.14
C VAL A 91 -0.68 -8.96 21.64
N VAL A 92 -1.92 -8.67 21.29
CA VAL A 92 -3.07 -9.56 21.45
C VAL A 92 -3.47 -10.12 20.09
N ALA A 93 -3.61 -11.44 20.02
CA ALA A 93 -4.06 -12.12 18.82
C ALA A 93 -5.27 -13.00 19.07
N TYR A 94 -6.15 -13.09 18.07
CA TYR A 94 -7.29 -13.99 18.03
C TYR A 94 -6.93 -15.21 17.20
N GLU A 95 -7.01 -16.41 17.80
CA GLU A 95 -6.81 -17.68 17.10
C GLU A 95 -8.11 -18.08 16.40
N LEU A 96 -8.08 -18.20 15.07
CA LEU A 96 -9.26 -18.49 14.28
C LEU A 96 -9.82 -19.89 14.56
N ALA A 97 -8.94 -20.87 14.79
CA ALA A 97 -9.32 -22.26 14.99
C ALA A 97 -10.11 -22.51 16.29
N THR A 98 -9.84 -21.76 17.33
CA THR A 98 -10.49 -21.91 18.65
C THR A 98 -11.44 -20.77 18.99
N GLY A 99 -11.15 -19.56 18.51
CA GLY A 99 -11.79 -18.33 18.90
C GLY A 99 -11.31 -17.77 20.22
N ASP A 100 -10.14 -18.20 20.67
CA ASP A 100 -9.53 -17.75 21.92
C ASP A 100 -8.59 -16.56 21.67
N LEU A 101 -8.41 -15.72 22.68
CA LEU A 101 -7.46 -14.63 22.68
C LEU A 101 -6.13 -15.07 23.31
N HIS A 102 -5.05 -14.75 22.63
CA HIS A 102 -3.69 -15.03 23.06
C HIS A 102 -2.91 -13.74 23.27
N VAL A 103 -2.22 -13.65 24.40
CA VAL A 103 -1.31 -12.54 24.73
C VAL A 103 0.13 -12.99 24.47
N PHE A 104 0.79 -12.31 23.53
CA PHE A 104 2.22 -12.53 23.26
C PHE A 104 3.01 -11.40 23.88
N GLN A 105 3.57 -11.63 25.08
CA GLN A 105 4.51 -10.69 25.67
C GLN A 105 5.83 -10.72 24.91
N SER A 106 6.34 -9.56 24.54
CA SER A 106 7.61 -9.46 23.82
C SER A 106 8.34 -8.16 24.15
N LYS A 107 9.68 -8.20 24.06
CA LYS A 107 10.53 -7.00 24.21
C LYS A 107 10.47 -6.08 23.00
N ALA A 108 10.16 -6.64 21.82
CA ALA A 108 10.05 -5.87 20.59
C ALA A 108 8.95 -6.44 19.68
N VAL A 109 8.28 -5.57 18.95
CA VAL A 109 7.28 -5.89 17.93
C VAL A 109 7.68 -5.25 16.61
N ILE A 110 7.58 -5.99 15.52
CA ILE A 110 7.83 -5.48 14.15
C ILE A 110 6.54 -5.61 13.36
N PHE A 111 5.95 -4.48 12.93
CA PHE A 111 4.85 -4.48 11.99
C PHE A 111 5.38 -4.67 10.56
N ALA A 112 4.86 -5.69 9.86
CA ALA A 112 5.15 -6.00 8.46
C ALA A 112 3.86 -6.43 7.74
N THR A 113 2.76 -5.73 8.02
CA THR A 113 1.38 -6.14 7.71
C THR A 113 0.91 -5.74 6.31
N GLY A 114 1.79 -5.13 5.50
CA GLY A 114 1.43 -4.68 4.15
C GLY A 114 0.53 -3.44 4.14
N GLY A 115 -0.04 -3.14 2.98
CA GLY A 115 -0.82 -1.93 2.76
C GLY A 115 -2.30 -2.06 3.13
N PHE A 116 -3.10 -1.08 2.63
CA PHE A 116 -4.51 -0.94 2.96
C PHE A 116 -5.40 -0.69 1.72
N GLY A 117 -5.03 -1.25 0.57
CA GLY A 117 -5.75 -1.02 -0.69
C GLY A 117 -7.21 -1.45 -0.70
N LYS A 118 -7.66 -2.22 0.29
CA LYS A 118 -9.07 -2.62 0.43
C LYS A 118 -10.00 -1.50 0.88
N ILE A 119 -9.52 -0.30 1.16
CA ILE A 119 -10.38 0.89 1.23
C ILE A 119 -10.96 1.25 -0.15
N PHE A 120 -10.35 0.78 -1.24
CA PHE A 120 -10.83 0.93 -2.61
C PHE A 120 -11.47 -0.37 -3.11
N LYS A 121 -12.45 -0.26 -4.01
CA LYS A 121 -13.12 -1.41 -4.64
C LYS A 121 -12.20 -2.12 -5.62
N THR A 122 -11.62 -1.35 -6.55
CA THR A 122 -10.74 -1.86 -7.60
C THR A 122 -9.30 -1.78 -7.14
N THR A 123 -8.76 -2.90 -6.64
CA THR A 123 -7.41 -2.97 -6.09
C THR A 123 -6.68 -4.24 -6.49
N SER A 124 -5.36 -4.12 -6.67
CA SER A 124 -4.46 -5.27 -6.86
C SER A 124 -4.06 -5.94 -5.55
N ASN A 125 -4.49 -5.41 -4.42
CA ASN A 125 -4.16 -5.94 -3.10
C ASN A 125 -4.99 -7.20 -2.79
N ALA A 126 -4.40 -8.12 -2.03
CA ALA A 126 -5.11 -9.28 -1.50
C ALA A 126 -6.29 -8.87 -0.61
N HIS A 127 -7.27 -9.77 -0.45
CA HIS A 127 -8.45 -9.49 0.37
C HIS A 127 -8.13 -9.19 1.83
N THR A 128 -7.01 -9.71 2.34
CA THR A 128 -6.52 -9.52 3.71
C THR A 128 -5.74 -8.22 3.93
N LEU A 129 -5.54 -7.38 2.90
CA LEU A 129 -4.84 -6.09 3.05
C LEU A 129 -5.84 -4.97 3.38
N THR A 130 -6.40 -5.06 4.57
CA THR A 130 -7.42 -4.18 5.14
C THR A 130 -6.85 -3.06 6.03
N GLY A 131 -5.51 -3.00 6.17
CA GLY A 131 -4.84 -1.93 6.92
C GLY A 131 -4.80 -2.13 8.42
N ASP A 132 -5.06 -3.34 8.91
CA ASP A 132 -5.21 -3.63 10.34
C ASP A 132 -3.98 -3.21 11.16
N GLY A 133 -2.77 -3.53 10.70
CA GLY A 133 -1.55 -3.13 11.42
C GLY A 133 -1.37 -1.62 11.51
N VAL A 134 -1.71 -0.88 10.45
CA VAL A 134 -1.71 0.60 10.45
C VAL A 134 -2.81 1.12 11.38
N GLY A 135 -4.01 0.51 11.33
CA GLY A 135 -5.14 0.85 12.18
C GLY A 135 -4.91 0.57 13.67
N ILE A 136 -4.21 -0.52 14.00
CA ILE A 136 -3.81 -0.81 15.40
C ILE A 136 -2.92 0.31 15.94
N VAL A 137 -1.91 0.72 15.19
CA VAL A 137 -1.00 1.80 15.60
C VAL A 137 -1.76 3.11 15.75
N TRP A 138 -2.67 3.42 14.81
CA TRP A 138 -3.56 4.57 14.87
C TRP A 138 -4.43 4.61 16.14
N ARG A 139 -5.06 3.48 16.47
CA ARG A 139 -5.90 3.36 17.70
C ARG A 139 -5.09 3.50 18.99
N LYS A 140 -3.79 3.22 18.96
CA LYS A 140 -2.87 3.51 20.10
C LYS A 140 -2.42 4.98 20.13
N LYS A 141 -3.05 5.86 19.34
CA LYS A 141 -2.77 7.31 19.26
C LYS A 141 -1.35 7.63 18.77
N LEU A 142 -0.70 6.69 18.11
CA LEU A 142 0.54 6.94 17.39
C LEU A 142 0.22 7.54 16.02
N PRO A 143 1.07 8.42 15.49
CA PRO A 143 0.80 9.11 14.23
C PRO A 143 0.87 8.19 13.01
N LEU A 144 0.24 8.66 11.92
CA LEU A 144 0.44 8.13 10.58
C LEU A 144 1.02 9.23 9.68
N GLU A 145 1.89 8.85 8.73
CA GLU A 145 2.61 9.77 7.86
C GLU A 145 2.20 9.58 6.39
N ASP A 146 1.97 10.69 5.65
CA ASP A 146 1.80 10.73 4.19
C ASP A 146 0.64 9.88 3.62
N MET A 147 -0.45 9.75 4.36
CA MET A 147 -1.57 8.85 4.03
C MET A 147 -2.31 9.22 2.74
N GLU A 148 -2.24 10.47 2.28
CA GLU A 148 -2.81 10.93 1.01
C GLU A 148 -2.10 10.40 -0.23
N PHE A 149 -0.87 9.91 -0.11
CA PHE A 149 -0.09 9.39 -1.22
C PHE A 149 -0.38 7.90 -1.44
N PHE A 150 -1.35 7.64 -2.30
CA PHE A 150 -1.71 6.31 -2.74
C PHE A 150 -1.44 6.15 -4.25
N GLN A 151 -0.74 5.09 -4.64
CA GLN A 151 -0.39 4.83 -6.03
C GLN A 151 -1.43 3.96 -6.71
N PHE A 152 -1.91 4.40 -7.88
CA PHE A 152 -2.74 3.61 -8.77
C PHE A 152 -1.87 3.00 -9.87
N HIS A 153 -1.94 1.66 -10.02
CA HIS A 153 -1.23 0.97 -11.08
C HIS A 153 -2.03 1.06 -12.39
N PRO A 154 -1.40 1.46 -13.51
CA PRO A 154 -2.14 1.63 -14.77
C PRO A 154 -2.81 0.36 -15.29
N THR A 155 -2.17 -0.79 -15.14
CA THR A 155 -2.56 -2.04 -15.79
C THR A 155 -3.08 -3.08 -14.81
N GLY A 156 -4.22 -2.81 -14.15
CA GLY A 156 -5.07 -3.84 -13.55
C GLY A 156 -6.06 -4.38 -14.58
N LEU A 157 -6.42 -5.67 -14.52
CA LEU A 157 -7.50 -6.25 -15.32
C LEU A 157 -8.80 -5.50 -15.06
N ALA A 158 -9.45 -5.04 -16.14
CA ALA A 158 -10.65 -4.21 -16.04
C ALA A 158 -11.75 -4.90 -15.23
N GLY A 159 -12.31 -4.18 -14.25
CA GLY A 159 -13.35 -4.65 -13.33
C GLY A 159 -12.89 -5.59 -12.22
N LEU A 160 -11.69 -6.17 -12.30
CA LEU A 160 -11.15 -7.14 -11.33
C LEU A 160 -10.01 -6.57 -10.47
N GLY A 161 -9.23 -5.64 -11.01
CA GLY A 161 -8.06 -5.08 -10.33
C GLY A 161 -6.84 -6.00 -10.24
N ILE A 162 -6.89 -7.20 -10.79
CA ILE A 162 -5.75 -8.13 -10.80
C ILE A 162 -4.61 -7.52 -11.59
N LEU A 163 -3.43 -7.47 -10.98
CA LEU A 163 -2.27 -6.79 -11.54
C LEU A 163 -1.70 -7.49 -12.77
N LEU A 164 -1.62 -6.75 -13.88
CA LEU A 164 -0.71 -7.08 -14.97
C LEU A 164 0.59 -6.30 -14.77
N THR A 165 1.70 -7.02 -14.64
CA THR A 165 2.99 -6.40 -14.31
C THR A 165 3.38 -5.30 -15.29
N GLU A 166 3.95 -4.22 -14.78
CA GLU A 166 4.58 -3.17 -15.59
C GLU A 166 5.69 -3.71 -16.52
N GLY A 167 6.21 -4.90 -16.21
CA GLY A 167 7.13 -5.64 -17.07
C GLY A 167 6.61 -5.83 -18.49
N ALA A 168 5.29 -5.94 -18.70
CA ALA A 168 4.67 -6.01 -20.03
C ALA A 168 5.03 -4.78 -20.87
N ARG A 169 4.86 -3.57 -20.33
CA ARG A 169 5.25 -2.32 -21.00
C ARG A 169 6.78 -2.22 -21.15
N GLY A 170 7.52 -2.78 -20.19
CA GLY A 170 8.98 -2.91 -20.26
C GLY A 170 9.48 -3.80 -21.40
N GLU A 171 8.72 -4.84 -21.75
CA GLU A 171 8.98 -5.72 -22.91
C GLU A 171 8.42 -5.14 -24.22
N GLY A 172 7.62 -4.07 -24.16
CA GLY A 172 7.17 -3.34 -25.34
C GLY A 172 5.64 -3.29 -25.54
N ALA A 173 4.82 -3.77 -24.60
CA ALA A 173 3.37 -3.66 -24.69
C ALA A 173 2.91 -2.19 -24.78
N ILE A 174 1.83 -1.93 -25.51
CA ILE A 174 1.35 -0.60 -25.90
C ILE A 174 -0.04 -0.37 -25.33
N LEU A 175 -0.30 0.83 -24.79
CA LEU A 175 -1.62 1.25 -24.36
C LEU A 175 -2.38 1.91 -25.52
N ARG A 176 -3.60 1.42 -25.78
CA ARG A 176 -4.48 1.93 -26.84
C ARG A 176 -5.85 2.32 -26.30
N ASN A 177 -6.41 3.38 -26.84
CA ASN A 177 -7.81 3.75 -26.62
C ASN A 177 -8.76 2.96 -27.56
N ALA A 178 -10.07 3.24 -27.50
CA ALA A 178 -11.08 2.56 -28.31
C ALA A 178 -10.88 2.69 -29.82
N SER A 179 -10.24 3.76 -30.31
CA SER A 179 -9.94 3.95 -31.73
C SER A 179 -8.67 3.23 -32.19
N GLY A 180 -7.95 2.55 -31.27
CA GLY A 180 -6.66 1.92 -31.54
C GLY A 180 -5.46 2.87 -31.47
N GLU A 181 -5.66 4.14 -31.11
CA GLU A 181 -4.58 5.12 -30.97
C GLU A 181 -3.67 4.75 -29.78
N ARG A 182 -2.36 4.82 -29.98
CA ARG A 182 -1.35 4.77 -28.92
C ARG A 182 -1.30 6.13 -28.21
N PHE A 183 -2.27 6.42 -27.35
CA PHE A 183 -2.50 7.74 -26.77
C PHE A 183 -1.32 8.29 -25.94
N MET A 184 -0.47 7.42 -25.39
CA MET A 184 0.71 7.84 -24.62
C MET A 184 1.75 8.61 -25.46
N GLU A 185 1.72 8.51 -26.78
CA GLU A 185 2.55 9.34 -27.67
C GLU A 185 2.19 10.81 -27.61
N ARG A 186 0.92 11.14 -27.32
CA ARG A 186 0.42 12.50 -27.17
C ARG A 186 0.77 13.10 -25.80
N TYR A 187 0.73 12.28 -24.74
CA TYR A 187 0.94 12.75 -23.37
C TYR A 187 2.39 12.72 -22.91
N ALA A 188 3.17 11.76 -23.38
CA ALA A 188 4.57 11.56 -22.99
C ALA A 188 5.42 11.15 -24.22
N PRO A 189 5.66 12.06 -25.17
CA PRO A 189 6.24 11.73 -26.49
C PRO A 189 7.62 11.09 -26.41
N THR A 190 8.42 11.36 -25.35
CA THR A 190 9.78 10.85 -25.20
C THR A 190 9.82 9.39 -24.77
N ILE A 191 9.08 9.02 -23.72
CA ILE A 191 9.16 7.70 -23.09
C ILE A 191 7.85 6.90 -23.21
N LYS A 192 6.79 7.53 -23.72
CA LYS A 192 5.51 6.91 -24.08
C LYS A 192 4.95 6.03 -22.95
N ASP A 193 4.65 4.76 -23.24
CA ASP A 193 4.09 3.81 -22.28
C ASP A 193 5.02 3.48 -21.09
N LEU A 194 6.29 3.91 -21.13
CA LEU A 194 7.23 3.82 -20.02
C LEU A 194 7.26 5.06 -19.13
N ALA A 195 6.29 5.96 -19.26
CA ALA A 195 6.10 7.05 -18.32
C ALA A 195 5.80 6.49 -16.89
N PRO A 196 6.08 7.27 -15.83
CA PRO A 196 5.75 6.88 -14.46
C PRO A 196 4.27 6.55 -14.28
N ARG A 197 3.97 5.68 -13.32
CA ARG A 197 2.62 5.13 -13.08
C ARG A 197 1.56 6.20 -12.88
N ASP A 198 1.87 7.26 -12.11
CA ASP A 198 0.95 8.37 -11.87
C ASP A 198 0.55 9.09 -13.17
N ILE A 199 1.51 9.31 -14.07
CA ILE A 199 1.25 9.93 -15.37
C ILE A 199 0.38 9.02 -16.23
N VAL A 200 0.76 7.74 -16.37
CA VAL A 200 0.00 6.79 -17.21
C VAL A 200 -1.42 6.62 -16.69
N SER A 201 -1.62 6.47 -15.37
CA SER A 201 -2.95 6.32 -14.77
C SER A 201 -3.83 7.55 -15.02
N ARG A 202 -3.28 8.77 -14.88
CA ARG A 202 -4.00 10.01 -15.22
C ARG A 202 -4.42 10.07 -16.68
N CYS A 203 -3.50 9.75 -17.59
CA CYS A 203 -3.80 9.74 -19.02
C CYS A 203 -4.90 8.73 -19.36
N MET A 204 -4.90 7.55 -18.75
CA MET A 204 -5.95 6.54 -18.95
C MET A 204 -7.31 7.03 -18.47
N VAL A 205 -7.37 7.63 -17.26
CA VAL A 205 -8.64 8.19 -16.73
C VAL A 205 -9.12 9.33 -17.62
N GLN A 206 -8.21 10.17 -18.12
CA GLN A 206 -8.57 11.25 -19.05
C GLN A 206 -9.11 10.70 -20.38
N GLU A 207 -8.50 9.66 -20.98
CA GLU A 207 -9.03 9.01 -22.19
C GLU A 207 -10.47 8.50 -22.00
N VAL A 208 -10.72 7.87 -20.82
CA VAL A 208 -12.05 7.40 -20.45
C VAL A 208 -13.03 8.57 -20.26
N ALA A 209 -12.65 9.60 -19.52
CA ALA A 209 -13.49 10.76 -19.24
C ALA A 209 -13.87 11.55 -20.52
N GLU A 210 -12.96 11.61 -21.50
CA GLU A 210 -13.19 12.25 -22.80
C GLU A 210 -13.93 11.33 -23.81
N GLY A 211 -14.41 10.16 -23.38
CA GLY A 211 -15.24 9.25 -24.18
C GLY A 211 -14.46 8.35 -25.15
N ARG A 212 -13.13 8.29 -25.03
CA ARG A 212 -12.28 7.41 -25.85
C ARG A 212 -11.96 6.08 -25.16
N GLY A 213 -12.61 5.78 -24.05
CA GLY A 213 -12.55 4.48 -23.39
C GLY A 213 -13.10 3.35 -24.27
N ALA A 214 -12.60 2.14 -24.07
CA ALA A 214 -13.01 0.91 -24.75
C ALA A 214 -14.10 0.16 -23.97
N GLY A 215 -14.72 -0.83 -24.63
CA GLY A 215 -15.75 -1.68 -24.05
C GLY A 215 -17.16 -1.09 -24.07
N PRO A 216 -18.15 -1.86 -23.59
CA PRO A 216 -19.56 -1.46 -23.66
C PRO A 216 -19.87 -0.25 -22.79
N HIS A 217 -19.13 -0.05 -21.67
CA HIS A 217 -19.29 1.07 -20.75
C HIS A 217 -18.29 2.21 -21.01
N LYS A 218 -17.34 2.02 -21.93
CA LYS A 218 -16.24 2.96 -22.24
C LYS A 218 -15.40 3.34 -21.01
N ASP A 219 -15.18 2.40 -20.10
CA ASP A 219 -14.61 2.62 -18.77
C ASP A 219 -13.19 2.05 -18.59
N TYR A 220 -12.59 1.50 -19.67
CA TYR A 220 -11.23 0.96 -19.66
C TYR A 220 -10.46 1.31 -20.94
N VAL A 221 -9.18 1.02 -20.97
CA VAL A 221 -8.33 1.06 -22.18
C VAL A 221 -7.73 -0.32 -22.46
N LEU A 222 -7.01 -0.46 -23.55
CA LEU A 222 -6.49 -1.74 -24.04
C LEU A 222 -4.97 -1.81 -23.91
N LEU A 223 -4.46 -2.87 -23.30
CA LEU A 223 -3.03 -3.22 -23.29
C LEU A 223 -2.76 -4.18 -24.44
N ASP A 224 -2.15 -3.68 -25.51
CA ASP A 224 -1.81 -4.45 -26.70
C ASP A 224 -0.44 -5.11 -26.56
N CYS A 225 -0.43 -6.44 -26.47
CA CYS A 225 0.75 -7.30 -26.40
C CYS A 225 0.93 -8.13 -27.68
N THR A 226 0.01 -8.05 -28.64
CA THR A 226 -0.07 -8.98 -29.80
C THR A 226 1.19 -8.98 -30.66
N HIS A 227 1.85 -7.83 -30.79
CA HIS A 227 3.08 -7.67 -31.57
C HIS A 227 4.34 -8.25 -30.90
N LEU A 228 4.28 -8.64 -29.62
CA LEU A 228 5.42 -9.26 -28.91
C LEU A 228 5.60 -10.71 -29.29
N GLY A 229 4.53 -11.39 -29.72
CA GLY A 229 4.53 -12.81 -30.10
C GLY A 229 4.47 -13.77 -28.91
N ALA A 230 4.04 -15.01 -29.20
CA ALA A 230 3.81 -16.04 -28.18
C ALA A 230 5.08 -16.36 -27.35
N GLU A 231 6.26 -16.44 -27.99
CA GLU A 231 7.51 -16.77 -27.32
C GLU A 231 7.83 -15.80 -26.18
N VAL A 232 7.71 -14.49 -26.41
CA VAL A 232 7.96 -13.47 -25.36
C VAL A 232 6.92 -13.55 -24.26
N LEU A 233 5.64 -13.69 -24.62
CA LEU A 233 4.54 -13.76 -23.66
C LEU A 233 4.64 -14.99 -22.76
N GLU A 234 4.94 -16.15 -23.30
CA GLU A 234 5.01 -17.40 -22.55
C GLU A 234 6.31 -17.57 -21.74
N THR A 235 7.42 -16.95 -22.18
CA THR A 235 8.71 -17.10 -21.47
C THR A 235 9.01 -15.98 -20.48
N LYS A 236 8.63 -14.72 -20.79
CA LYS A 236 8.95 -13.56 -19.95
C LYS A 236 7.77 -13.04 -19.14
N LEU A 237 6.55 -13.34 -19.57
CA LEU A 237 5.30 -12.81 -19.03
C LEU A 237 4.24 -13.93 -18.85
N PRO A 238 4.63 -15.13 -18.34
CA PRO A 238 3.71 -16.27 -18.27
C PRO A 238 2.51 -16.01 -17.39
N ASP A 239 2.67 -15.35 -16.22
CA ASP A 239 1.60 -15.14 -15.27
C ASP A 239 0.55 -14.16 -15.82
N ILE A 240 0.95 -13.05 -16.44
CA ILE A 240 -0.04 -12.11 -17.02
C ILE A 240 -0.79 -12.72 -18.20
N THR A 241 -0.14 -13.59 -18.98
CA THR A 241 -0.76 -14.30 -20.09
C THR A 241 -1.82 -15.27 -19.56
N GLU A 242 -1.49 -16.03 -18.52
CA GLU A 242 -2.43 -16.93 -17.85
C GLU A 242 -3.58 -16.18 -17.17
N PHE A 243 -3.29 -15.06 -16.50
CA PHE A 243 -4.34 -14.27 -15.82
C PHE A 243 -5.35 -13.68 -16.82
N ALA A 244 -4.90 -13.14 -17.93
CA ALA A 244 -5.81 -12.63 -18.96
C ALA A 244 -6.69 -13.74 -19.55
N ARG A 245 -6.12 -14.90 -19.84
CA ARG A 245 -6.86 -16.08 -20.33
C ARG A 245 -7.86 -16.61 -19.31
N THR A 246 -7.42 -16.75 -18.05
CA THR A 246 -8.23 -17.36 -16.99
C THR A 246 -9.35 -16.45 -16.51
N TYR A 247 -9.09 -15.17 -16.27
CA TYR A 247 -10.02 -14.27 -15.61
C TYR A 247 -10.88 -13.44 -16.57
N LEU A 248 -10.39 -13.16 -17.78
CA LEU A 248 -11.13 -12.40 -18.78
C LEU A 248 -11.50 -13.21 -20.04
N GLY A 249 -10.95 -14.41 -20.21
CA GLY A 249 -11.09 -15.19 -21.44
C GLY A 249 -10.39 -14.56 -22.65
N VAL A 250 -9.42 -13.66 -22.42
CA VAL A 250 -8.68 -12.93 -23.45
C VAL A 250 -7.29 -13.53 -23.62
N ASP A 251 -6.90 -13.84 -24.86
CA ASP A 251 -5.56 -14.31 -25.16
C ASP A 251 -4.66 -13.15 -25.62
N PRO A 252 -3.68 -12.69 -24.80
CA PRO A 252 -2.80 -11.58 -25.13
C PRO A 252 -1.94 -11.80 -26.40
N VAL A 253 -1.83 -13.03 -26.87
CA VAL A 253 -1.11 -13.35 -28.11
C VAL A 253 -1.87 -12.85 -29.34
N VAL A 254 -3.22 -12.85 -29.30
CA VAL A 254 -4.07 -12.59 -30.45
C VAL A 254 -4.93 -11.34 -30.34
N GLU A 255 -5.18 -10.88 -29.08
CA GLU A 255 -6.03 -9.70 -28.85
C GLU A 255 -5.57 -8.85 -27.67
N PRO A 256 -5.83 -7.53 -27.66
CA PRO A 256 -5.46 -6.65 -26.56
C PRO A 256 -6.26 -6.94 -25.29
N VAL A 257 -5.60 -6.79 -24.13
CA VAL A 257 -6.18 -7.03 -22.80
C VAL A 257 -6.86 -5.76 -22.25
N PRO A 258 -8.13 -5.82 -21.81
CA PRO A 258 -8.80 -4.73 -21.12
C PRO A 258 -8.11 -4.42 -19.77
N VAL A 259 -7.70 -3.15 -19.59
CA VAL A 259 -7.00 -2.69 -18.36
C VAL A 259 -7.52 -1.34 -17.89
N MET A 260 -7.47 -1.12 -16.57
CA MET A 260 -7.84 0.14 -15.94
C MET A 260 -6.93 0.46 -14.75
N PRO A 261 -6.79 1.74 -14.37
CA PRO A 261 -6.07 2.11 -13.14
C PRO A 261 -6.69 1.43 -11.93
N THR A 262 -5.83 0.84 -11.08
CA THR A 262 -6.26 0.07 -9.92
C THR A 262 -5.45 0.50 -8.69
N ALA A 263 -6.07 0.58 -7.52
CA ALA A 263 -5.39 0.90 -6.28
C ALA A 263 -4.33 -0.17 -5.99
N HIS A 264 -3.07 0.26 -5.76
CA HIS A 264 -1.95 -0.68 -5.79
C HIS A 264 -1.01 -0.58 -4.61
N TYR A 265 -0.59 0.63 -4.20
CA TYR A 265 0.45 0.79 -3.19
C TYR A 265 0.26 2.06 -2.35
N ALA A 266 0.29 1.89 -1.03
CA ALA A 266 0.34 3.01 -0.09
C ALA A 266 1.80 3.47 0.09
N MET A 267 2.10 4.75 -0.16
CA MET A 267 3.41 5.32 0.15
C MET A 267 3.48 5.78 1.60
N GLY A 268 2.35 6.19 2.17
CA GLY A 268 2.19 6.53 3.58
C GLY A 268 1.95 5.31 4.47
N GLY A 269 1.96 5.53 5.79
CA GLY A 269 1.75 4.49 6.80
C GLY A 269 2.32 4.87 8.16
N ILE A 270 2.80 3.90 8.91
CA ILE A 270 3.43 4.07 10.22
C ILE A 270 4.77 4.81 10.04
N PRO A 271 4.97 6.01 10.62
CA PRO A 271 6.22 6.75 10.46
C PRO A 271 7.39 6.03 11.10
N THR A 272 8.49 5.91 10.36
CA THR A 272 9.73 5.30 10.87
C THR A 272 10.96 6.12 10.52
N ASN A 273 12.00 5.98 11.34
CA ASN A 273 13.32 6.44 10.99
C ASN A 273 14.06 5.43 10.08
N VAL A 274 15.29 5.76 9.66
CA VAL A 274 16.10 4.87 8.81
C VAL A 274 16.54 3.57 9.47
N ALA A 275 16.38 3.45 10.79
CA ALA A 275 16.61 2.23 11.56
C ALA A 275 15.36 1.32 11.61
N ALA A 276 14.25 1.75 11.00
CA ALA A 276 12.92 1.15 11.02
C ALA A 276 12.23 1.21 12.41
N GLU A 277 12.68 2.11 13.30
CA GLU A 277 12.04 2.37 14.59
C GLU A 277 10.83 3.28 14.37
N VAL A 278 9.70 2.96 14.99
CA VAL A 278 8.46 3.74 14.88
C VAL A 278 8.59 5.05 15.66
N LEU A 279 8.03 6.10 15.12
CA LEU A 279 8.07 7.45 15.69
C LEU A 279 6.71 7.82 16.32
N ALA A 280 6.74 8.36 17.54
CA ALA A 280 5.58 8.90 18.24
C ALA A 280 5.23 10.34 17.82
N ASP A 281 6.19 11.02 17.21
CA ASP A 281 6.08 12.37 16.63
C ASP A 281 7.13 12.52 15.51
N ASN A 282 7.61 13.72 15.23
CA ASN A 282 8.61 13.95 14.17
C ASN A 282 9.95 13.26 14.43
N ASP A 283 10.36 13.06 15.68
CA ASP A 283 11.71 12.65 16.06
C ASP A 283 11.78 11.61 17.19
N THR A 284 10.72 11.48 18.02
CA THR A 284 10.72 10.63 19.21
C THR A 284 10.45 9.17 18.85
N VAL A 285 11.39 8.29 19.15
CA VAL A 285 11.26 6.84 18.91
C VAL A 285 10.38 6.20 19.99
N VAL A 286 9.52 5.26 19.57
CA VAL A 286 8.79 4.35 20.48
C VAL A 286 9.67 3.13 20.74
N PRO A 287 10.23 2.96 21.96
CA PRO A 287 11.14 1.85 22.25
C PRO A 287 10.52 0.48 22.06
N GLY A 288 11.22 -0.39 21.33
CA GLY A 288 10.76 -1.75 21.06
C GLY A 288 9.74 -1.87 19.94
N LEU A 289 9.31 -0.76 19.30
CA LEU A 289 8.38 -0.79 18.18
C LEU A 289 9.08 -0.50 16.84
N TYR A 290 8.89 -1.39 15.89
CA TYR A 290 9.44 -1.31 14.53
C TYR A 290 8.36 -1.49 13.49
N ALA A 291 8.57 -0.92 12.30
CA ALA A 291 7.74 -1.20 11.13
C ALA A 291 8.59 -1.22 9.85
N ALA A 292 8.24 -2.08 8.90
CA ALA A 292 8.95 -2.19 7.63
C ALA A 292 8.04 -2.65 6.49
N GLY A 293 8.36 -2.25 5.27
CA GLY A 293 7.56 -2.53 4.08
C GLY A 293 6.37 -1.60 3.96
N GLU A 294 5.34 -2.02 3.23
CA GLU A 294 4.24 -1.15 2.81
C GLU A 294 3.38 -0.58 3.95
N CYS A 295 3.37 -1.19 5.14
CA CYS A 295 2.70 -0.61 6.30
C CYS A 295 3.46 0.58 6.93
N ALA A 296 4.74 0.76 6.56
CA ALA A 296 5.63 1.77 7.15
C ALA A 296 5.91 2.92 6.17
N CYS A 297 6.05 4.12 6.70
CA CYS A 297 6.52 5.29 5.96
C CYS A 297 7.92 5.70 6.45
N VAL A 298 8.96 5.23 5.77
CA VAL A 298 10.34 5.68 5.94
C VAL A 298 10.70 6.79 4.94
N SER A 299 9.71 7.27 4.19
CA SER A 299 9.84 8.32 3.18
C SER A 299 10.68 7.97 1.94
N VAL A 300 11.06 6.69 1.77
CA VAL A 300 11.90 6.25 0.63
C VAL A 300 11.18 6.31 -0.72
N HIS A 301 9.86 6.29 -0.71
CA HIS A 301 9.03 6.33 -1.90
C HIS A 301 8.58 7.75 -2.28
N GLY A 302 8.64 8.69 -1.33
CA GLY A 302 8.10 10.03 -1.51
C GLY A 302 6.62 9.97 -1.91
N SER A 303 6.21 10.86 -2.80
CA SER A 303 4.81 10.96 -3.24
C SER A 303 4.41 9.97 -4.34
N ASN A 304 5.35 9.19 -4.92
CA ASN A 304 5.07 8.20 -5.95
C ASN A 304 6.21 7.19 -6.12
N ARG A 305 5.94 5.95 -5.75
CA ARG A 305 6.91 4.86 -5.80
C ARG A 305 7.29 4.48 -7.24
N LEU A 306 8.57 4.36 -7.53
CA LEU A 306 9.05 3.76 -8.77
C LEU A 306 8.81 2.24 -8.77
N GLY A 307 8.54 1.68 -9.93
CA GLY A 307 8.41 0.24 -10.11
C GLY A 307 9.61 -0.50 -9.52
N THR A 308 9.40 -1.69 -8.94
CA THR A 308 10.36 -2.52 -8.21
C THR A 308 10.85 -1.99 -6.85
N ASN A 309 10.71 -0.70 -6.55
CA ASN A 309 11.24 -0.15 -5.30
C ASN A 309 10.55 -0.69 -4.04
N SER A 310 9.31 -1.19 -4.10
CA SER A 310 8.70 -1.87 -2.95
C SER A 310 9.48 -3.14 -2.55
N LEU A 311 9.98 -3.90 -3.55
CA LEU A 311 10.79 -5.08 -3.27
C LEU A 311 12.16 -4.72 -2.68
N LEU A 312 12.72 -3.55 -3.03
CA LEU A 312 13.93 -3.04 -2.40
C LEU A 312 13.67 -2.58 -0.96
N ASP A 313 12.58 -1.86 -0.76
CA ASP A 313 12.13 -1.37 0.55
C ASP A 313 11.99 -2.50 1.57
N ILE A 314 11.14 -3.50 1.28
CA ILE A 314 10.92 -4.64 2.19
C ILE A 314 12.21 -5.38 2.54
N ASN A 315 13.15 -5.52 1.60
CA ASN A 315 14.42 -6.21 1.83
C ASN A 315 15.41 -5.36 2.62
N VAL A 316 15.46 -4.04 2.40
CA VAL A 316 16.37 -3.14 3.14
C VAL A 316 15.87 -2.92 4.56
N PHE A 317 14.63 -2.44 4.67
CA PHE A 317 14.10 -2.01 5.97
C PHE A 317 13.64 -3.19 6.83
N GLY A 318 13.13 -4.28 6.25
CA GLY A 318 12.91 -5.53 6.98
C GLY A 318 14.19 -6.07 7.62
N LYS A 319 15.32 -6.05 6.87
CA LYS A 319 16.63 -6.44 7.43
C LYS A 319 17.13 -5.46 8.51
N ARG A 320 16.89 -4.14 8.35
CA ARG A 320 17.24 -3.14 9.36
C ARG A 320 16.40 -3.31 10.61
N ALA A 321 15.08 -3.45 10.49
CA ALA A 321 14.18 -3.71 11.60
C ALA A 321 14.62 -4.94 12.40
N GLY A 322 14.86 -6.08 11.72
CA GLY A 322 15.31 -7.29 12.39
C GLY A 322 16.64 -7.13 13.13
N ARG A 323 17.63 -6.45 12.53
CA ARG A 323 18.93 -6.21 13.17
C ARG A 323 18.82 -5.30 14.39
N ASN A 324 18.07 -4.20 14.28
CA ASN A 324 17.93 -3.24 15.36
C ASN A 324 17.06 -3.80 16.49
N ALA A 325 15.99 -4.54 16.16
CA ALA A 325 15.22 -5.27 17.16
C ALA A 325 16.08 -6.30 17.95
N VAL A 326 16.94 -7.06 17.25
CA VAL A 326 17.89 -7.99 17.92
C VAL A 326 18.84 -7.23 18.85
N ALA A 327 19.42 -6.12 18.41
CA ALA A 327 20.30 -5.31 19.25
C ALA A 327 19.56 -4.76 20.49
N TYR A 328 18.34 -4.27 20.30
CA TYR A 328 17.50 -3.76 21.39
C TYR A 328 17.15 -4.85 22.43
N VAL A 329 16.67 -6.02 22.01
CA VAL A 329 16.22 -7.07 22.95
C VAL A 329 17.36 -7.71 23.76
N GLN A 330 18.62 -7.53 23.33
CA GLN A 330 19.79 -7.98 24.10
C GLN A 330 20.01 -7.17 25.38
N THR A 331 19.59 -5.92 25.41
CA THR A 331 19.80 -4.99 26.53
C THR A 331 18.50 -4.57 27.22
N ALA A 332 17.36 -4.67 26.53
CA ALA A 332 16.06 -4.32 27.08
C ALA A 332 15.51 -5.42 27.98
N ASP A 333 14.80 -5.03 29.03
CA ASP A 333 13.96 -5.90 29.84
C ASP A 333 12.54 -6.02 29.28
N PHE A 334 11.78 -7.01 29.75
CA PHE A 334 10.35 -7.06 29.46
C PHE A 334 9.62 -5.91 30.15
N VAL A 335 8.82 -5.19 29.39
CA VAL A 335 7.85 -4.23 29.95
C VAL A 335 6.72 -5.02 30.62
N PRO A 336 6.34 -4.75 31.86
CA PRO A 336 5.23 -5.44 32.51
C PRO A 336 3.94 -5.34 31.73
N LEU A 337 3.18 -6.43 31.67
CA LEU A 337 1.83 -6.42 31.09
C LEU A 337 0.86 -5.65 32.00
N PRO A 338 -0.13 -4.96 31.44
CA PRO A 338 -1.29 -4.47 32.21
C PRO A 338 -2.03 -5.65 32.89
N GLU A 339 -2.87 -5.36 33.88
CA GLU A 339 -3.63 -6.39 34.64
C GLU A 339 -4.49 -7.26 33.72
N ASP A 340 -5.16 -6.69 32.73
CA ASP A 340 -5.93 -7.40 31.69
C ASP A 340 -5.54 -6.89 30.29
N PRO A 341 -4.47 -7.41 29.70
CA PRO A 341 -3.94 -6.91 28.43
C PRO A 341 -4.85 -7.19 27.22
N ALA A 342 -5.80 -8.12 27.32
CA ALA A 342 -6.72 -8.46 26.24
C ALA A 342 -8.11 -7.83 26.42
N LYS A 343 -8.32 -6.95 27.39
CA LYS A 343 -9.63 -6.38 27.74
C LYS A 343 -10.28 -5.68 26.54
N GLU A 344 -9.58 -4.73 25.91
CA GLU A 344 -10.12 -3.94 24.79
C GLU A 344 -10.53 -4.84 23.61
N VAL A 345 -9.71 -5.83 23.27
CA VAL A 345 -10.01 -6.78 22.20
C VAL A 345 -11.19 -7.67 22.55
N ARG A 346 -11.28 -8.14 23.78
CA ARG A 346 -12.40 -8.97 24.24
C ARG A 346 -13.71 -8.20 24.16
N GLU A 347 -13.73 -6.96 24.65
CA GLU A 347 -14.91 -6.08 24.61
C GLU A 347 -15.34 -5.79 23.16
N LEU A 348 -14.38 -5.53 22.25
CA LEU A 348 -14.64 -5.33 20.82
C LEU A 348 -15.31 -6.57 20.19
N ILE A 349 -14.70 -7.75 20.38
CA ILE A 349 -15.21 -9.02 19.83
C ILE A 349 -16.62 -9.35 20.41
N GLU A 350 -16.80 -9.20 21.70
CA GLU A 350 -18.09 -9.47 22.34
C GLU A 350 -19.17 -8.49 21.91
N THR A 351 -18.82 -7.21 21.78
CA THR A 351 -19.73 -6.18 21.27
C THR A 351 -20.18 -6.51 19.85
N LEU A 352 -19.26 -6.75 18.94
CA LEU A 352 -19.58 -7.05 17.53
C LEU A 352 -20.38 -8.36 17.41
N ARG A 353 -19.94 -9.43 18.07
CA ARG A 353 -20.60 -10.75 17.97
C ARG A 353 -22.03 -10.73 18.56
N ASN A 354 -22.25 -10.00 19.65
CA ASN A 354 -23.52 -9.98 20.34
C ASN A 354 -24.44 -8.83 19.90
N ASN A 355 -23.96 -7.96 19.00
CA ASN A 355 -24.77 -6.85 18.52
C ASN A 355 -26.07 -7.34 17.86
N ALA A 356 -27.20 -6.78 18.28
CA ALA A 356 -28.52 -7.05 17.72
C ALA A 356 -28.90 -6.12 16.55
N GLY A 357 -27.89 -5.47 15.96
CA GLY A 357 -28.06 -4.54 14.87
C GLY A 357 -28.66 -5.15 13.61
N THR A 358 -28.91 -4.31 12.61
CA THR A 358 -29.54 -4.72 11.34
C THR A 358 -28.69 -4.43 10.11
N GLU A 359 -27.58 -3.69 10.29
CA GLU A 359 -26.71 -3.31 9.19
C GLU A 359 -25.83 -4.48 8.73
N ARG A 360 -25.74 -4.66 7.42
CA ARG A 360 -24.93 -5.70 6.82
C ARG A 360 -23.51 -5.21 6.53
N ILE A 361 -22.50 -5.91 7.04
CA ILE A 361 -21.08 -5.58 6.90
C ILE A 361 -20.72 -5.41 5.41
N ALA A 362 -21.15 -6.34 4.57
CA ALA A 362 -20.88 -6.32 3.12
C ALA A 362 -21.46 -5.06 2.42
N VAL A 363 -22.62 -4.56 2.90
CA VAL A 363 -23.24 -3.35 2.36
C VAL A 363 -22.41 -2.12 2.72
N LEU A 364 -22.01 -1.98 4.00
CA LEU A 364 -21.20 -0.86 4.45
C LEU A 364 -19.82 -0.85 3.77
N ARG A 365 -19.16 -2.02 3.71
CA ARG A 365 -17.87 -2.18 3.00
C ARG A 365 -17.98 -1.78 1.54
N LYS A 366 -19.02 -2.27 0.85
CA LYS A 366 -19.24 -1.93 -0.56
C LYS A 366 -19.49 -0.43 -0.75
N THR A 367 -20.27 0.20 0.12
CA THR A 367 -20.54 1.65 0.06
C THR A 367 -19.24 2.43 0.21
N LEU A 368 -18.42 2.12 1.22
CA LEU A 368 -17.10 2.74 1.40
C LEU A 368 -16.25 2.61 0.13
N GLN A 369 -16.12 1.40 -0.38
CA GLN A 369 -15.26 1.09 -1.51
C GLN A 369 -15.73 1.75 -2.82
N ASP A 370 -17.05 1.78 -3.08
CA ASP A 370 -17.62 2.44 -4.26
C ASP A 370 -17.39 3.96 -4.21
N GLU A 371 -17.54 4.59 -3.04
CA GLU A 371 -17.33 6.04 -2.89
C GLU A 371 -15.84 6.42 -2.96
N MET A 372 -14.97 5.62 -2.34
CA MET A 372 -13.52 5.81 -2.45
C MET A 372 -13.05 5.69 -3.90
N ASP A 373 -13.52 4.69 -4.66
CA ASP A 373 -13.19 4.52 -6.08
C ASP A 373 -13.70 5.70 -6.92
N ARG A 374 -14.92 6.18 -6.63
CA ARG A 374 -15.55 7.22 -7.45
C ARG A 374 -14.96 8.61 -7.23
N LYS A 375 -14.55 8.94 -5.99
CA LYS A 375 -14.29 10.32 -5.57
C LYS A 375 -12.88 10.58 -4.98
N ALA A 376 -12.18 9.56 -4.55
CA ALA A 376 -10.87 9.68 -3.89
C ALA A 376 -9.74 8.92 -4.61
N GLN A 377 -9.96 8.48 -5.84
CA GLN A 377 -9.02 7.71 -6.64
C GLN A 377 -7.91 8.59 -7.25
N VAL A 378 -7.73 8.53 -8.57
CA VAL A 378 -6.65 9.22 -9.31
C VAL A 378 -6.85 10.73 -9.31
N PHE A 379 -8.08 11.21 -9.55
CA PHE A 379 -8.45 12.63 -9.52
C PHE A 379 -9.32 12.93 -8.30
N ARG A 380 -9.05 14.07 -7.66
CA ARG A 380 -9.70 14.50 -6.42
C ARG A 380 -9.98 16.01 -6.47
N THR A 381 -11.05 16.43 -5.79
CA THR A 381 -11.36 17.85 -5.55
C THR A 381 -11.73 18.05 -4.09
N ASP A 382 -11.79 19.29 -3.60
CA ASP A 382 -12.29 19.58 -2.25
C ASP A 382 -13.72 19.07 -2.04
N GLU A 383 -14.58 19.26 -3.08
CA GLU A 383 -15.96 18.80 -3.08
C GLU A 383 -16.04 17.26 -3.00
N SER A 384 -15.34 16.55 -3.91
CA SER A 384 -15.39 15.09 -3.95
C SER A 384 -14.87 14.45 -2.66
N LEU A 385 -13.79 15.00 -2.10
CA LEU A 385 -13.23 14.53 -0.82
C LEU A 385 -14.15 14.86 0.36
N GLY A 386 -14.81 16.03 0.37
CA GLY A 386 -15.81 16.39 1.35
C GLY A 386 -16.98 15.41 1.37
N GLU A 387 -17.54 15.09 0.19
CA GLU A 387 -18.62 14.11 0.07
C GLU A 387 -18.23 12.71 0.58
N VAL A 388 -16.98 12.27 0.35
CA VAL A 388 -16.50 10.99 0.91
C VAL A 388 -16.42 11.05 2.43
N MET A 389 -15.98 12.19 3.01
CA MET A 389 -15.93 12.37 4.47
C MET A 389 -17.31 12.25 5.09
N ASP A 390 -18.33 12.87 4.47
CA ASP A 390 -19.71 12.75 4.93
C ASP A 390 -20.23 11.31 4.90
N VAL A 391 -19.91 10.58 3.83
CA VAL A 391 -20.25 9.15 3.71
C VAL A 391 -19.53 8.32 4.76
N ILE A 392 -18.25 8.57 5.03
CA ILE A 392 -17.50 7.84 6.08
C ILE A 392 -18.12 8.12 7.45
N ALA A 393 -18.50 9.37 7.74
CA ALA A 393 -19.19 9.73 8.97
C ALA A 393 -20.51 8.96 9.14
N GLU A 394 -21.34 8.89 8.08
CA GLU A 394 -22.56 8.07 8.08
C GLU A 394 -22.24 6.58 8.29
N LEU A 395 -21.24 6.05 7.60
CA LEU A 395 -20.85 4.64 7.72
C LEU A 395 -20.37 4.30 9.14
N ARG A 396 -19.68 5.21 9.84
CA ARG A 396 -19.30 5.01 11.24
C ARG A 396 -20.48 4.89 12.16
N GLU A 397 -21.51 5.72 12.00
CA GLU A 397 -22.75 5.60 12.77
C GLU A 397 -23.45 4.26 12.49
N ARG A 398 -23.55 3.88 11.22
CA ARG A 398 -24.15 2.61 10.80
C ARG A 398 -23.33 1.41 11.26
N TYR A 399 -22.00 1.52 11.32
CA TYR A 399 -21.12 0.46 11.82
C TYR A 399 -21.40 0.11 13.29
N ARG A 400 -21.85 1.04 14.11
CA ARG A 400 -22.31 0.76 15.49
C ARG A 400 -23.50 -0.18 15.54
N ASN A 401 -24.24 -0.31 14.44
CA ASN A 401 -25.43 -1.15 14.30
C ASN A 401 -25.24 -2.37 13.38
N VAL A 402 -23.98 -2.79 13.17
CA VAL A 402 -23.69 -3.98 12.34
C VAL A 402 -24.21 -5.26 12.96
N HIS A 403 -24.59 -6.20 12.11
CA HIS A 403 -25.02 -7.53 12.51
C HIS A 403 -24.02 -8.58 12.01
N VAL A 404 -23.49 -9.36 12.93
CA VAL A 404 -22.69 -10.57 12.65
C VAL A 404 -23.64 -11.76 12.68
N ASP A 405 -23.80 -12.45 11.55
CA ASP A 405 -24.72 -13.57 11.42
C ASP A 405 -24.21 -14.82 12.18
N ASP A 406 -22.93 -15.14 12.03
CA ASP A 406 -22.29 -16.24 12.72
C ASP A 406 -21.94 -15.86 14.17
N LYS A 407 -22.63 -16.50 15.12
CA LYS A 407 -22.37 -16.32 16.57
C LYS A 407 -21.35 -17.33 17.12
N GLY A 408 -20.83 -18.22 16.28
CA GLY A 408 -19.79 -19.18 16.64
C GLY A 408 -18.48 -18.51 16.99
N LYS A 409 -17.56 -19.30 17.53
CA LYS A 409 -16.21 -18.82 17.85
C LYS A 409 -15.15 -19.24 16.83
N ARG A 410 -15.31 -20.46 16.27
CA ARG A 410 -14.29 -21.09 15.41
C ARG A 410 -14.46 -20.67 13.96
N TYR A 411 -13.38 -20.21 13.34
CA TYR A 411 -13.37 -19.80 11.94
C TYR A 411 -14.48 -18.83 11.58
N ASN A 412 -14.84 -17.93 12.52
CA ASN A 412 -15.88 -16.94 12.32
C ASN A 412 -15.38 -15.80 11.44
N THR A 413 -15.43 -16.01 10.12
CA THR A 413 -15.01 -15.01 9.13
C THR A 413 -15.93 -13.81 9.06
N ASP A 414 -17.22 -13.96 9.42
CA ASP A 414 -18.18 -12.87 9.48
C ASP A 414 -17.80 -11.85 10.58
N LEU A 415 -17.39 -12.35 11.75
CA LEU A 415 -16.83 -11.52 12.82
C LEU A 415 -15.52 -10.82 12.38
N LEU A 416 -14.63 -11.54 11.70
CA LEU A 416 -13.38 -10.95 11.20
C LEU A 416 -13.65 -9.82 10.22
N GLU A 417 -14.58 -10.01 9.27
CA GLU A 417 -14.98 -8.98 8.32
C GLU A 417 -15.58 -7.75 9.01
N ALA A 418 -16.29 -7.93 10.13
CA ALA A 418 -16.78 -6.83 10.95
C ALA A 418 -15.62 -6.03 11.57
N VAL A 419 -14.62 -6.71 12.12
CA VAL A 419 -13.43 -6.06 12.69
C VAL A 419 -12.63 -5.33 11.62
N GLU A 420 -12.37 -5.98 10.47
CA GLU A 420 -11.69 -5.39 9.31
C GLU A 420 -12.38 -4.13 8.80
N LEU A 421 -13.73 -4.12 8.74
CA LEU A 421 -14.48 -2.93 8.34
C LEU A 421 -14.21 -1.74 9.26
N GLY A 422 -14.07 -1.97 10.57
CA GLY A 422 -13.68 -0.93 11.51
C GLY A 422 -12.31 -0.31 11.18
N PHE A 423 -11.31 -1.14 10.86
CA PHE A 423 -10.00 -0.64 10.43
C PHE A 423 -10.05 0.07 9.06
N LEU A 424 -10.84 -0.45 8.12
CA LEU A 424 -11.02 0.20 6.81
C LEU A 424 -11.62 1.61 6.94
N LEU A 425 -12.59 1.79 7.84
CA LEU A 425 -13.17 3.11 8.12
C LEU A 425 -12.13 4.05 8.73
N ASP A 426 -11.37 3.60 9.74
CA ASP A 426 -10.31 4.39 10.37
C ASP A 426 -9.27 4.88 9.34
N ILE A 427 -8.80 3.99 8.48
CA ILE A 427 -7.77 4.31 7.48
C ILE A 427 -8.31 5.20 6.37
N ALA A 428 -9.53 4.94 5.88
CA ALA A 428 -10.14 5.77 4.84
C ALA A 428 -10.32 7.22 5.29
N GLU A 429 -10.71 7.44 6.55
CA GLU A 429 -10.79 8.78 7.14
C GLU A 429 -9.46 9.53 7.06
N VAL A 430 -8.39 8.90 7.56
CA VAL A 430 -7.07 9.54 7.58
C VAL A 430 -6.60 9.87 6.17
N VAL A 431 -6.82 8.96 5.21
CA VAL A 431 -6.47 9.18 3.79
C VAL A 431 -7.22 10.39 3.24
N VAL A 432 -8.53 10.48 3.48
CA VAL A 432 -9.37 11.55 2.91
C VAL A 432 -9.09 12.90 3.57
N VAL A 433 -8.93 12.94 4.90
CA VAL A 433 -8.58 14.18 5.63
C VAL A 433 -7.22 14.71 5.19
N ALA A 434 -6.20 13.84 5.09
CA ALA A 434 -4.88 14.22 4.63
C ALA A 434 -4.92 14.73 3.18
N ALA A 435 -5.64 14.01 2.28
CA ALA A 435 -5.80 14.39 0.88
C ALA A 435 -6.51 15.74 0.69
N ARG A 436 -7.56 16.02 1.46
CA ARG A 436 -8.30 17.29 1.39
C ARG A 436 -7.45 18.48 1.83
N ASN A 437 -6.62 18.29 2.84
CA ASN A 437 -5.78 19.33 3.40
C ASN A 437 -4.53 19.64 2.59
N ARG A 438 -4.04 18.71 1.76
CA ARG A 438 -2.92 18.96 0.83
C ARG A 438 -3.43 19.61 -0.46
N LYS A 439 -3.34 20.93 -0.53
CA LYS A 439 -3.87 21.75 -1.64
C LYS A 439 -2.83 21.94 -2.75
N GLU A 440 -2.33 20.84 -3.27
CA GLU A 440 -1.40 20.76 -4.40
C GLU A 440 -1.58 19.44 -5.15
N SER A 441 -0.90 19.27 -6.27
CA SER A 441 -0.77 18.00 -6.98
C SER A 441 0.68 17.52 -6.98
N ARG A 442 0.94 16.32 -6.39
CA ARG A 442 2.29 15.77 -6.25
C ARG A 442 2.27 14.23 -6.32
N GLY A 443 2.98 13.65 -7.27
CA GLY A 443 3.11 12.20 -7.39
C GLY A 443 1.75 11.48 -7.51
N GLY A 444 1.44 10.58 -6.59
CA GLY A 444 0.18 9.83 -6.54
C GLY A 444 -1.04 10.67 -6.13
N HIS A 445 -0.83 11.84 -5.55
CA HIS A 445 -1.88 12.76 -5.14
C HIS A 445 -2.15 13.80 -6.24
N MET A 446 -3.33 13.78 -6.85
CA MET A 446 -3.76 14.72 -7.88
C MET A 446 -5.05 15.42 -7.46
N ARG A 447 -4.99 16.75 -7.43
CA ARG A 447 -6.10 17.66 -7.13
C ARG A 447 -6.45 18.48 -8.39
N ASP A 448 -7.63 18.26 -8.94
CA ASP A 448 -8.07 19.03 -10.13
C ASP A 448 -8.29 20.50 -9.81
N ASP A 449 -8.67 20.81 -8.58
CA ASP A 449 -8.81 22.17 -8.07
C ASP A 449 -7.46 22.83 -7.67
N TYR A 450 -6.38 22.04 -7.53
CA TYR A 450 -5.00 22.46 -7.29
C TYR A 450 -4.02 21.67 -8.16
N PRO A 451 -4.02 21.84 -9.50
CA PRO A 451 -3.35 20.93 -10.44
C PRO A 451 -1.83 21.05 -10.45
N THR A 452 -1.26 22.05 -9.81
CA THR A 452 0.19 22.32 -9.80
C THR A 452 0.85 21.84 -8.50
N ARG A 453 2.14 21.49 -8.60
CA ARG A 453 2.99 21.22 -7.44
C ARG A 453 3.37 22.55 -6.77
N ASP A 454 3.30 22.57 -5.45
CA ASP A 454 3.64 23.74 -4.63
C ASP A 454 4.77 23.38 -3.65
N ASP A 455 6.02 23.62 -4.07
CA ASP A 455 7.19 23.29 -3.26
C ASP A 455 7.42 24.29 -2.10
N GLU A 456 6.86 25.49 -2.17
CA GLU A 456 6.98 26.50 -1.11
C GLU A 456 6.17 26.11 0.13
N ASN A 457 4.92 25.69 -0.08
CA ASN A 457 3.99 25.41 1.01
C ASN A 457 3.92 23.92 1.38
N TYR A 458 4.20 22.99 0.45
CA TYR A 458 3.95 21.56 0.62
C TYR A 458 5.17 20.64 0.41
N MET A 459 6.41 21.16 0.37
CA MET A 459 7.62 20.32 0.42
C MET A 459 7.85 19.77 1.85
N LYS A 460 6.87 19.03 2.36
CA LYS A 460 6.81 18.51 3.72
C LYS A 460 5.92 17.27 3.78
N HIS A 461 6.13 16.43 4.78
CA HIS A 461 5.29 15.28 5.09
C HIS A 461 4.05 15.72 5.85
N THR A 462 2.94 15.03 5.64
CA THR A 462 1.72 15.14 6.44
C THR A 462 1.79 14.16 7.61
N MET A 463 1.69 14.67 8.83
CA MET A 463 1.59 13.86 10.05
C MET A 463 0.15 13.92 10.56
N SER A 464 -0.51 12.77 10.63
CA SER A 464 -1.88 12.64 11.13
C SER A 464 -1.89 12.10 12.56
N TYR A 465 -2.62 12.74 13.46
CA TYR A 465 -2.73 12.36 14.86
C TYR A 465 -4.19 12.16 15.25
N LEU A 466 -4.49 11.08 15.97
CA LEU A 466 -5.80 10.87 16.60
C LEU A 466 -5.91 11.76 17.83
N SER A 467 -6.79 12.76 17.77
CA SER A 467 -7.00 13.76 18.81
C SER A 467 -8.49 14.19 18.84
N GLY A 468 -8.86 15.02 19.78
CA GLY A 468 -10.24 15.52 19.86
C GLY A 468 -11.24 14.50 20.38
N ASP A 469 -12.50 14.66 19.97
CA ASP A 469 -13.60 13.78 20.40
C ASP A 469 -13.65 12.50 19.58
N ALA A 470 -13.01 11.46 20.08
CA ALA A 470 -13.00 10.14 19.45
C ALA A 470 -14.40 9.48 19.34
N GLN A 471 -15.43 10.07 19.96
CA GLN A 471 -16.82 9.62 19.80
C GLN A 471 -17.55 10.33 18.65
N SER A 472 -17.02 11.45 18.17
CA SER A 472 -17.55 12.09 16.97
C SER A 472 -17.37 11.14 15.77
N SER A 473 -18.39 11.05 14.94
CA SER A 473 -18.32 10.32 13.67
C SER A 473 -17.72 11.15 12.55
N HIS A 474 -17.61 12.48 12.72
CA HIS A 474 -17.04 13.32 11.68
C HIS A 474 -15.51 13.36 11.76
N PRO A 475 -14.79 12.99 10.67
CA PRO A 475 -13.33 12.82 10.70
C PRO A 475 -12.55 14.05 11.16
N GLU A 476 -12.97 15.25 10.77
CA GLU A 476 -12.28 16.51 11.13
C GLU A 476 -12.32 16.84 12.63
N ASP A 477 -13.25 16.25 13.40
CA ASP A 477 -13.37 16.51 14.84
C ASP A 477 -12.31 15.75 15.67
N HIS A 478 -11.72 14.69 15.12
CA HIS A 478 -10.78 13.83 15.86
C HIS A 478 -9.45 13.59 15.14
N ILE A 479 -9.27 14.09 13.91
CA ILE A 479 -8.00 14.00 13.19
C ILE A 479 -7.31 15.37 13.15
N ARG A 480 -6.18 15.49 13.85
CA ARG A 480 -5.32 16.65 13.78
C ARG A 480 -4.17 16.37 12.79
N LEU A 481 -3.94 17.31 11.88
CA LEU A 481 -2.80 17.27 10.98
C LEU A 481 -1.67 18.20 11.46
N ASP A 482 -0.44 17.75 11.23
CA ASP A 482 0.77 18.51 11.44
C ASP A 482 1.75 18.24 10.29
N TRP A 483 2.88 18.96 10.25
CA TRP A 483 3.83 18.91 9.16
C TRP A 483 5.23 18.60 9.64
N LYS A 484 5.91 17.70 8.93
CA LYS A 484 7.31 17.35 9.15
C LYS A 484 8.14 17.75 7.92
N PRO A 485 9.24 18.48 8.08
CA PRO A 485 10.08 18.89 6.95
C PRO A 485 10.67 17.69 6.20
N VAL A 486 10.72 17.76 4.86
CA VAL A 486 11.48 16.80 4.05
C VAL A 486 12.98 17.04 4.25
N VAL A 487 13.73 15.98 4.55
CA VAL A 487 15.19 16.03 4.71
C VAL A 487 15.87 15.80 3.37
N PHE A 488 16.63 16.78 2.91
CA PHE A 488 17.40 16.68 1.67
C PHE A 488 18.88 16.36 1.94
N THR A 489 19.43 15.43 1.14
CA THR A 489 20.87 15.18 1.13
C THR A 489 21.61 16.37 0.53
N LYS A 490 22.59 16.90 1.26
CA LYS A 490 23.46 17.97 0.81
C LYS A 490 24.86 17.44 0.46
N ASN A 491 25.55 18.12 -0.45
CA ASN A 491 26.97 17.90 -0.75
C ASN A 491 27.86 18.60 0.31
N GLU A 492 29.18 18.47 0.18
CA GLU A 492 30.14 19.08 1.10
C GLU A 492 30.11 20.63 1.09
N ALA A 493 29.62 21.25 0.01
CA ALA A 493 29.43 22.69 -0.10
C ALA A 493 28.08 23.16 0.50
N GLY A 494 27.27 22.27 1.05
CA GLY A 494 25.93 22.57 1.61
C GLY A 494 24.83 22.72 0.60
N GLU A 495 25.08 22.46 -0.69
CA GLU A 495 24.07 22.49 -1.76
C GLU A 495 23.28 21.19 -1.82
N LEU A 496 22.02 21.27 -2.27
CA LEU A 496 21.18 20.08 -2.46
C LEU A 496 21.84 19.14 -3.48
N ARG A 497 22.15 17.90 -3.07
CA ARG A 497 22.69 16.88 -3.96
C ARG A 497 21.70 16.48 -5.06
N TYR A 498 20.43 16.51 -4.73
CA TYR A 498 19.33 16.20 -5.64
C TYR A 498 18.24 17.28 -5.47
N PRO A 499 18.37 18.43 -6.16
CA PRO A 499 17.35 19.47 -6.08
C PRO A 499 16.03 19.01 -6.71
N PRO A 500 14.89 19.50 -6.25
CA PRO A 500 13.60 19.26 -6.89
C PRO A 500 13.62 19.80 -8.32
N LEU A 501 13.27 18.95 -9.28
CA LEU A 501 13.21 19.32 -10.69
C LEU A 501 11.81 19.08 -11.25
N GLU A 502 11.45 19.84 -12.29
CA GLU A 502 10.26 19.55 -13.07
C GLU A 502 10.44 18.24 -13.84
N ARG A 503 9.43 17.34 -13.76
CA ARG A 503 9.45 16.11 -14.53
C ARG A 503 9.07 16.37 -15.98
N LYS A 504 9.93 15.96 -16.94
CA LYS A 504 9.69 16.07 -18.40
C LYS A 504 9.73 14.67 -19.02
N TYR A 505 8.73 14.35 -19.82
CA TYR A 505 8.54 13.02 -20.38
C TYR A 505 8.27 13.03 -21.89
#